data_67ccb621f8087a616e6138f07e5221a4
#
_entry.id   67ccb621f8087a616e6138f07e5221a4
#
_cell.length_a   1.000
_cell.length_b   1.000
_cell.length_c   1.000
_cell.angle_alpha   90.00
_cell.angle_beta   90.00
_cell.angle_gamma   90.00
#
_symmetry.space_group_name_H-M   'P 1'
#
loop_
_entity.id
_entity.type
_entity.pdbx_description
1 polymer ?
#
loop_
_entity_poly.entity_id
_entity_poly.type
_entity_poly.pdbx_seq_one_letter_code
_entity_poly.pdbx_strand_id
1 'polypeptide(L)'
;VGSTQLTGAVTVGVDGTGHDVKLFGAAAGAFMEWDASADELEIRGGAATPGKLLLSTAEATVVDGNKLGQIDFQAPAETGTDAIVVGASIVAEADATFSATVNSTDLVFLTADSGAATEKFRIDSTGVCTFADGAIDVDIASHDAGTNGLKLGGTLVTASAAELNNTVNELTLGKITGFAFVFAC
;
A
#
# COMPACT_ATOMS: atom_id res chain seq x y z
N VAL A 1 22.87 -29.48 -21.04
CA VAL A 1 23.06 -29.36 -19.59
C VAL A 1 21.89 -30.02 -18.92
N GLY A 2 22.14 -31.10 -18.12
CA GLY A 2 21.05 -31.78 -17.38
C GLY A 2 20.49 -30.89 -16.25
N SER A 3 19.22 -31.09 -15.90
CA SER A 3 18.63 -30.49 -14.71
C SER A 3 19.04 -31.28 -13.47
N THR A 4 19.38 -30.58 -12.38
CA THR A 4 19.55 -31.21 -11.06
C THR A 4 18.28 -30.95 -10.26
N GLN A 5 17.62 -32.00 -9.77
CA GLN A 5 16.46 -31.92 -8.89
C GLN A 5 16.92 -32.18 -7.46
N LEU A 6 16.65 -31.22 -6.58
CA LEU A 6 16.80 -31.35 -5.13
C LEU A 6 15.46 -31.74 -4.53
N THR A 7 15.36 -32.92 -3.91
CA THR A 7 14.11 -33.47 -3.35
C THR A 7 13.98 -33.30 -1.84
N GLY A 8 14.96 -32.65 -1.21
CA GLY A 8 15.01 -32.36 0.21
C GLY A 8 15.25 -30.88 0.49
N ALA A 9 15.26 -30.50 1.76
CA ALA A 9 15.59 -29.14 2.18
C ALA A 9 17.05 -28.78 1.81
N VAL A 10 17.27 -27.54 1.38
CA VAL A 10 18.61 -26.96 1.17
C VAL A 10 18.85 -25.94 2.27
N THR A 11 19.87 -26.14 3.07
CA THR A 11 20.34 -25.17 4.06
C THR A 11 21.68 -24.62 3.60
N VAL A 12 21.80 -23.30 3.56
CA VAL A 12 23.04 -22.61 3.18
C VAL A 12 23.49 -21.75 4.35
N GLY A 13 24.68 -22.04 4.89
CA GLY A 13 25.20 -21.40 6.10
C GLY A 13 24.66 -21.98 7.41
N VAL A 14 24.99 -21.30 8.49
CA VAL A 14 24.49 -21.53 9.86
C VAL A 14 24.17 -20.18 10.48
N ASP A 15 23.39 -20.20 11.59
CA ASP A 15 23.07 -18.98 12.33
C ASP A 15 24.34 -18.22 12.74
N GLY A 16 24.39 -16.92 12.43
CA GLY A 16 25.56 -16.05 12.64
C GLY A 16 26.69 -16.21 11.62
N THR A 17 26.58 -17.14 10.65
CA THR A 17 27.55 -17.31 9.54
C THR A 17 26.82 -17.69 8.27
N GLY A 18 26.26 -16.69 7.60
CA GLY A 18 25.56 -16.86 6.34
C GLY A 18 26.50 -17.01 5.14
N HIS A 19 25.93 -17.45 4.03
CA HIS A 19 26.57 -17.47 2.71
C HIS A 19 25.62 -16.93 1.67
N ASP A 20 26.15 -16.30 0.63
CA ASP A 20 25.35 -15.81 -0.48
C ASP A 20 24.73 -16.96 -1.27
N VAL A 21 23.51 -16.73 -1.74
CA VAL A 21 22.79 -17.63 -2.65
C VAL A 21 22.35 -16.84 -3.87
N LYS A 22 23.00 -17.10 -5.00
CA LYS A 22 22.73 -16.38 -6.24
C LYS A 22 22.18 -17.30 -7.32
N LEU A 23 21.03 -16.92 -7.88
CA LEU A 23 20.36 -17.59 -8.99
C LEU A 23 20.32 -16.67 -10.20
N PHE A 24 21.02 -17.03 -11.28
CA PHE A 24 21.10 -16.18 -12.46
C PHE A 24 19.90 -16.35 -13.38
N GLY A 25 19.40 -15.23 -13.90
CA GLY A 25 18.45 -15.20 -15.00
C GLY A 25 19.14 -15.43 -16.37
N ALA A 26 18.33 -15.52 -17.44
CA ALA A 26 18.86 -15.69 -18.80
C ALA A 26 19.50 -14.41 -19.36
N ALA A 27 19.07 -13.24 -18.94
CA ALA A 27 19.65 -11.97 -19.39
C ALA A 27 20.93 -11.65 -18.61
N ALA A 28 21.93 -11.05 -19.27
CA ALA A 28 23.14 -10.61 -18.61
C ALA A 28 22.82 -9.61 -17.49
N GLY A 29 23.36 -9.85 -16.29
CA GLY A 29 23.13 -9.02 -15.11
C GLY A 29 21.84 -9.31 -14.34
N ALA A 30 20.96 -10.20 -14.83
CA ALA A 30 19.76 -10.59 -14.12
C ALA A 30 20.03 -11.71 -13.11
N PHE A 31 19.56 -11.54 -11.87
CA PHE A 31 19.66 -12.53 -10.81
C PHE A 31 18.67 -12.30 -9.67
N MET A 32 18.51 -13.30 -8.84
CA MET A 32 18.00 -13.21 -7.47
C MET A 32 19.14 -13.61 -6.53
N GLU A 33 19.42 -12.84 -5.50
CA GLU A 33 20.52 -13.07 -4.58
C GLU A 33 20.08 -12.82 -3.14
N TRP A 34 20.34 -13.78 -2.27
CA TRP A 34 20.49 -13.52 -0.85
C TRP A 34 21.95 -13.11 -0.62
N ASP A 35 22.17 -11.88 -0.20
CA ASP A 35 23.49 -11.34 0.18
C ASP A 35 23.61 -11.43 1.71
N ALA A 36 24.42 -12.35 2.19
CA ALA A 36 24.63 -12.58 3.61
C ALA A 36 25.40 -11.45 4.30
N SER A 37 26.11 -10.62 3.56
CA SER A 37 26.87 -9.50 4.12
C SER A 37 26.02 -8.26 4.33
N ALA A 38 24.94 -8.11 3.55
CA ALA A 38 23.98 -7.02 3.63
C ALA A 38 22.68 -7.42 4.36
N ASP A 39 22.48 -8.73 4.63
CA ASP A 39 21.22 -9.29 5.16
C ASP A 39 20.02 -8.93 4.28
N GLU A 40 20.19 -8.97 2.94
CA GLU A 40 19.12 -8.56 2.00
C GLU A 40 18.89 -9.58 0.88
N LEU A 41 17.66 -9.55 0.34
CA LEU A 41 17.29 -10.26 -0.88
C LEU A 41 17.21 -9.26 -2.05
N GLU A 42 18.14 -9.35 -3.01
CA GLU A 42 18.12 -8.57 -4.24
C GLU A 42 17.47 -9.36 -5.38
N ILE A 43 16.54 -8.72 -6.10
CA ILE A 43 15.98 -9.21 -7.37
C ILE A 43 16.31 -8.19 -8.44
N ARG A 44 17.26 -8.53 -9.33
CA ARG A 44 17.75 -7.63 -10.38
C ARG A 44 17.38 -8.14 -11.77
N GLY A 45 16.86 -7.23 -12.60
CA GLY A 45 16.63 -7.48 -14.03
C GLY A 45 17.86 -7.29 -14.88
N GLY A 46 17.77 -7.56 -16.16
CA GLY A 46 18.81 -7.25 -17.14
C GLY A 46 18.88 -5.75 -17.48
N ALA A 47 19.84 -5.37 -18.34
CA ALA A 47 20.14 -3.96 -18.63
C ALA A 47 18.94 -3.12 -19.13
N ALA A 48 17.94 -3.74 -19.76
CA ALA A 48 16.77 -3.05 -20.32
C ALA A 48 15.47 -3.41 -19.59
N THR A 49 15.51 -4.21 -18.51
CA THR A 49 14.31 -4.69 -17.81
C THR A 49 14.52 -4.57 -16.30
N PRO A 50 13.52 -4.05 -15.55
CA PRO A 50 13.63 -4.00 -14.09
C PRO A 50 13.56 -5.39 -13.46
N GLY A 51 14.08 -5.53 -12.25
CA GLY A 51 13.79 -6.67 -11.37
C GLY A 51 12.29 -6.72 -11.08
N LYS A 52 11.70 -7.92 -10.98
CA LYS A 52 10.28 -8.13 -10.71
C LYS A 52 10.10 -9.20 -9.65
N LEU A 53 9.28 -8.90 -8.65
CA LEU A 53 8.71 -9.89 -7.74
C LEU A 53 7.25 -10.11 -8.18
N LEU A 54 6.93 -11.33 -8.64
CA LEU A 54 5.56 -11.74 -8.96
C LEU A 54 5.02 -12.59 -7.81
N LEU A 55 4.06 -12.05 -7.08
CA LEU A 55 3.26 -12.81 -6.13
C LEU A 55 1.96 -13.19 -6.83
N SER A 56 1.61 -14.47 -6.83
CA SER A 56 0.43 -14.97 -7.52
C SER A 56 -0.22 -16.12 -6.77
N THR A 57 -1.53 -16.21 -6.84
CA THR A 57 -2.29 -17.38 -6.37
C THR A 57 -2.33 -18.47 -7.43
N ALA A 58 -2.48 -19.73 -6.99
CA ALA A 58 -2.80 -20.85 -7.85
C ALA A 58 -4.32 -21.10 -7.95
N GLU A 59 -5.15 -20.19 -7.44
CA GLU A 59 -6.61 -20.29 -7.50
C GLU A 59 -7.09 -20.28 -8.96
N ALA A 60 -7.83 -21.32 -9.35
CA ALA A 60 -8.33 -21.46 -10.71
C ALA A 60 -9.65 -20.70 -10.96
N THR A 61 -10.34 -20.32 -9.90
CA THR A 61 -11.59 -19.55 -9.95
C THR A 61 -11.49 -18.41 -8.95
N VAL A 62 -10.86 -17.33 -9.37
CA VAL A 62 -10.73 -16.12 -8.54
C VAL A 62 -12.09 -15.44 -8.45
N VAL A 63 -12.56 -15.21 -7.22
CA VAL A 63 -13.80 -14.51 -6.92
C VAL A 63 -13.51 -13.28 -6.07
N ASP A 64 -14.49 -12.41 -5.92
CA ASP A 64 -14.45 -11.24 -5.03
C ASP A 64 -13.94 -11.62 -3.62
N GLY A 65 -13.02 -10.81 -3.08
CA GLY A 65 -12.35 -11.02 -1.80
C GLY A 65 -11.17 -12.00 -1.83
N ASN A 66 -10.88 -12.69 -2.95
CA ASN A 66 -9.71 -13.55 -3.03
C ASN A 66 -8.41 -12.72 -3.10
N LYS A 67 -7.43 -13.09 -2.29
CA LYS A 67 -6.10 -12.47 -2.33
C LYS A 67 -5.27 -13.06 -3.47
N LEU A 68 -4.71 -12.19 -4.31
CA LEU A 68 -3.83 -12.56 -5.42
C LEU A 68 -2.38 -12.67 -4.98
N GLY A 69 -1.98 -11.81 -4.01
CA GLY A 69 -0.66 -11.78 -3.41
C GLY A 69 -0.64 -10.87 -2.18
N GLN A 70 0.35 -11.08 -1.31
CA GLN A 70 0.44 -10.37 -0.04
C GLN A 70 1.91 -10.23 0.38
N ILE A 71 2.25 -9.09 1.00
CA ILE A 71 3.52 -8.84 1.69
C ILE A 71 3.17 -8.53 3.15
N ASP A 72 3.71 -9.30 4.09
CA ASP A 72 3.47 -9.14 5.52
C ASP A 72 4.71 -8.63 6.26
N PHE A 73 4.48 -7.82 7.30
CA PHE A 73 5.48 -7.30 8.21
C PHE A 73 5.15 -7.77 9.62
N GLN A 74 6.10 -8.44 10.27
CA GLN A 74 5.90 -9.10 11.56
C GLN A 74 7.18 -9.03 12.41
N ALA A 75 7.05 -9.00 13.72
CA ALA A 75 8.13 -9.12 14.70
C ALA A 75 8.01 -10.47 15.48
N PRO A 76 8.31 -11.62 14.85
CA PRO A 76 7.98 -12.94 15.42
C PRO A 76 8.82 -13.31 16.63
N ALA A 77 9.94 -12.64 16.88
CA ALA A 77 10.81 -12.89 18.04
C ALA A 77 10.38 -12.13 19.31
N GLU A 78 9.38 -11.25 19.22
CA GLU A 78 8.82 -10.55 20.38
C GLU A 78 7.98 -11.48 21.27
N THR A 79 7.66 -11.00 22.46
CA THR A 79 6.82 -11.74 23.42
C THR A 79 5.50 -11.03 23.64
N GLY A 80 4.42 -11.80 23.68
CA GLY A 80 3.06 -11.28 23.85
C GLY A 80 2.17 -11.60 22.66
N THR A 81 0.88 -11.74 22.90
CA THR A 81 -0.07 -12.22 21.89
C THR A 81 -0.22 -11.28 20.70
N ASP A 82 -0.17 -9.97 20.93
CA ASP A 82 -0.33 -8.97 19.88
C ASP A 82 1.00 -8.66 19.18
N ALA A 83 2.13 -8.72 19.90
CA ALA A 83 3.44 -8.39 19.35
C ALA A 83 3.92 -9.36 18.27
N ILE A 84 3.47 -10.60 18.31
CA ILE A 84 3.87 -11.67 17.37
C ILE A 84 2.94 -11.85 16.17
N VAL A 85 1.86 -11.07 16.07
CA VAL A 85 0.99 -11.13 14.88
C VAL A 85 1.51 -10.22 13.77
N VAL A 86 0.97 -10.39 12.57
CA VAL A 86 1.28 -9.50 11.45
C VAL A 86 0.82 -8.09 11.78
N GLY A 87 1.78 -7.17 11.89
CA GLY A 87 1.55 -5.77 12.25
C GLY A 87 1.16 -4.87 11.07
N ALA A 88 1.54 -5.25 9.84
CA ALA A 88 1.14 -4.53 8.63
C ALA A 88 1.15 -5.46 7.42
N SER A 89 0.36 -5.12 6.40
CA SER A 89 0.34 -5.85 5.12
C SER A 89 0.07 -4.94 3.93
N ILE A 90 0.61 -5.34 2.77
CA ILE A 90 0.20 -4.83 1.46
C ILE A 90 -0.42 -6.01 0.70
N VAL A 91 -1.67 -5.89 0.27
CA VAL A 91 -2.46 -6.98 -0.31
C VAL A 91 -3.01 -6.55 -1.66
N ALA A 92 -2.91 -7.43 -2.67
CA ALA A 92 -3.71 -7.34 -3.88
C ALA A 92 -4.92 -8.29 -3.74
N GLU A 93 -6.14 -7.75 -3.80
CA GLU A 93 -7.39 -8.45 -3.56
C GLU A 93 -8.33 -8.29 -4.76
N ALA A 94 -8.95 -9.39 -5.19
CA ALA A 94 -9.93 -9.34 -6.26
C ALA A 94 -11.19 -8.60 -5.79
N ASP A 95 -11.67 -7.65 -6.61
CA ASP A 95 -12.89 -6.83 -6.41
C ASP A 95 -14.07 -7.37 -7.24
N ALA A 96 -13.89 -8.48 -7.92
CA ALA A 96 -14.92 -9.17 -8.69
C ALA A 96 -14.48 -10.58 -9.04
N THR A 97 -15.42 -11.40 -9.52
CA THR A 97 -15.09 -12.69 -10.13
C THR A 97 -14.33 -12.47 -11.43
N PHE A 98 -13.13 -13.05 -11.55
CA PHE A 98 -12.30 -12.94 -12.75
C PHE A 98 -12.91 -13.69 -13.93
N SER A 99 -12.72 -13.15 -15.13
CA SER A 99 -13.17 -13.72 -16.39
C SER A 99 -12.24 -13.34 -17.54
N ALA A 100 -12.56 -13.70 -18.75
CA ALA A 100 -11.79 -13.29 -19.94
C ALA A 100 -11.68 -11.75 -20.13
N THR A 101 -12.57 -10.97 -19.49
CA THR A 101 -12.65 -9.51 -19.62
C THR A 101 -12.65 -8.77 -18.29
N VAL A 102 -12.58 -9.48 -17.17
CA VAL A 102 -12.60 -8.91 -15.81
C VAL A 102 -11.42 -9.43 -15.01
N ASN A 103 -10.61 -8.51 -14.50
CA ASN A 103 -9.52 -8.73 -13.55
C ASN A 103 -9.48 -7.59 -12.52
N SER A 104 -10.64 -7.09 -12.12
CA SER A 104 -10.78 -6.01 -11.15
C SER A 104 -10.05 -6.35 -9.86
N THR A 105 -9.11 -5.52 -9.46
CA THR A 105 -8.21 -5.78 -8.34
C THR A 105 -7.99 -4.50 -7.55
N ASP A 106 -8.10 -4.62 -6.24
CA ASP A 106 -7.80 -3.57 -5.28
C ASP A 106 -6.40 -3.72 -4.71
N LEU A 107 -5.76 -2.62 -4.39
CA LEU A 107 -4.54 -2.58 -3.59
C LEU A 107 -4.87 -2.07 -2.19
N VAL A 108 -4.67 -2.93 -1.19
CA VAL A 108 -5.11 -2.71 0.19
C VAL A 108 -3.90 -2.62 1.12
N PHE A 109 -3.91 -1.61 2.00
CA PHE A 109 -2.91 -1.38 3.02
C PHE A 109 -3.54 -1.59 4.40
N LEU A 110 -2.95 -2.48 5.18
CA LEU A 110 -3.39 -2.83 6.52
C LEU A 110 -2.32 -2.45 7.53
N THR A 111 -2.74 -1.94 8.68
CA THR A 111 -1.88 -1.74 9.85
C THR A 111 -2.62 -2.14 11.13
N ALA A 112 -1.85 -2.49 12.16
CA ALA A 112 -2.35 -2.81 13.49
C ALA A 112 -2.02 -1.70 14.48
N ASP A 113 -2.89 -1.55 15.48
CA ASP A 113 -2.61 -0.86 16.73
C ASP A 113 -2.51 -1.89 17.87
N SER A 114 -3.44 -2.85 17.87
CA SER A 114 -3.50 -3.98 18.78
C SER A 114 -4.15 -5.16 18.04
N GLY A 115 -3.61 -6.37 18.20
CA GLY A 115 -4.07 -7.56 17.48
C GLY A 115 -3.67 -7.58 16.00
N ALA A 116 -4.47 -8.25 15.17
CA ALA A 116 -4.18 -8.40 13.75
C ALA A 116 -4.35 -7.08 12.97
N ALA A 117 -3.52 -6.88 11.93
CA ALA A 117 -3.64 -5.74 11.03
C ALA A 117 -5.01 -5.68 10.35
N THR A 118 -5.59 -4.48 10.32
CA THR A 118 -6.86 -4.16 9.68
C THR A 118 -6.66 -3.15 8.56
N GLU A 119 -7.53 -3.16 7.57
CA GLU A 119 -7.50 -2.20 6.47
C GLU A 119 -7.52 -0.76 6.98
N LYS A 120 -6.67 0.08 6.41
CA LYS A 120 -6.61 1.54 6.66
C LYS A 120 -6.78 2.33 5.38
N PHE A 121 -6.28 1.81 4.26
CA PHE A 121 -6.32 2.52 2.99
C PHE A 121 -6.47 1.51 1.85
N ARG A 122 -7.29 1.86 0.85
CA ARG A 122 -7.53 1.07 -0.36
C ARG A 122 -7.47 1.96 -1.59
N ILE A 123 -6.89 1.45 -2.65
CA ILE A 123 -7.09 1.93 -4.02
C ILE A 123 -7.90 0.86 -4.72
N ASP A 124 -9.15 1.16 -5.05
CA ASP A 124 -10.02 0.19 -5.71
C ASP A 124 -9.71 0.02 -7.21
N SER A 125 -10.34 -0.96 -7.83
CA SER A 125 -10.16 -1.30 -9.25
C SER A 125 -10.53 -0.15 -10.20
N THR A 126 -11.26 0.86 -9.75
CA THR A 126 -11.63 2.07 -10.52
C THR A 126 -10.69 3.24 -10.29
N GLY A 127 -9.75 3.12 -9.36
CA GLY A 127 -8.78 4.15 -8.97
C GLY A 127 -9.27 5.08 -7.87
N VAL A 128 -10.38 4.78 -7.19
CA VAL A 128 -10.81 5.54 -6.01
C VAL A 128 -9.95 5.17 -4.82
N CYS A 129 -9.48 6.19 -4.11
CA CYS A 129 -8.72 6.06 -2.88
C CYS A 129 -9.65 6.20 -1.69
N THR A 130 -9.74 5.17 -0.84
CA THR A 130 -10.61 5.14 0.33
C THR A 130 -9.80 4.94 1.61
N PHE A 131 -10.05 5.76 2.62
CA PHE A 131 -9.61 5.54 4.00
C PHE A 131 -10.71 4.76 4.72
N ALA A 132 -10.37 3.62 5.34
CA ALA A 132 -11.31 2.55 5.70
C ALA A 132 -12.33 2.91 6.78
N ASP A 133 -12.04 3.89 7.65
CA ASP A 133 -12.98 4.34 8.69
C ASP A 133 -12.88 5.85 8.93
N GLY A 134 -13.91 6.43 9.55
CA GLY A 134 -13.99 7.87 9.84
C GLY A 134 -13.06 8.33 10.98
N ALA A 135 -12.28 7.43 11.58
CA ALA A 135 -11.28 7.74 12.61
C ALA A 135 -9.86 7.95 12.04
N ILE A 136 -9.69 7.80 10.73
CA ILE A 136 -8.41 8.03 10.05
C ILE A 136 -8.32 9.49 9.63
N ASP A 137 -7.34 10.21 10.16
CA ASP A 137 -7.02 11.58 9.76
C ASP A 137 -6.13 11.58 8.52
N VAL A 138 -6.41 12.49 7.58
CA VAL A 138 -5.51 12.83 6.47
C VAL A 138 -4.85 14.16 6.80
N ASP A 139 -3.67 14.10 7.39
CA ASP A 139 -2.87 15.28 7.71
C ASP A 139 -1.89 15.60 6.58
N ILE A 140 -2.03 16.77 5.97
CA ILE A 140 -1.07 17.32 5.01
C ILE A 140 -0.20 18.33 5.77
N ALA A 141 0.75 17.79 6.55
CA ALA A 141 1.57 18.54 7.52
C ALA A 141 2.31 19.76 6.94
N SER A 142 2.59 19.77 5.63
CA SER A 142 3.27 20.87 4.94
C SER A 142 2.31 21.77 4.16
N HIS A 143 1.01 21.74 4.45
CA HIS A 143 0.06 22.65 3.81
C HIS A 143 0.27 24.08 4.33
N ASP A 144 0.85 24.97 3.49
CA ASP A 144 1.26 26.32 3.85
C ASP A 144 0.37 27.43 3.22
N ALA A 145 -0.70 27.02 2.53
CA ALA A 145 -1.60 27.91 1.77
C ALA A 145 -0.88 28.78 0.72
N GLY A 146 0.42 28.56 0.47
CA GLY A 146 1.25 29.35 -0.45
C GLY A 146 1.81 28.54 -1.62
N THR A 147 2.61 27.51 -1.33
CA THR A 147 3.32 26.72 -2.35
C THR A 147 3.07 25.21 -2.25
N ASN A 148 2.88 24.70 -1.03
CA ASN A 148 2.75 23.29 -0.73
C ASN A 148 1.39 22.95 -0.11
N GLY A 149 0.91 21.72 -0.34
CA GLY A 149 -0.29 21.23 0.30
C GLY A 149 -1.29 20.56 -0.63
N LEU A 150 -2.56 20.57 -0.23
CA LEU A 150 -3.67 19.98 -0.98
C LEU A 150 -3.88 20.72 -2.31
N LYS A 151 -3.90 19.96 -3.40
CA LYS A 151 -4.26 20.47 -4.74
C LYS A 151 -5.50 19.78 -5.25
N LEU A 152 -6.42 20.54 -5.81
CA LEU A 152 -7.60 20.04 -6.51
C LEU A 152 -7.52 20.45 -7.98
N GLY A 153 -7.53 19.47 -8.89
CA GLY A 153 -7.35 19.71 -10.31
C GLY A 153 -6.04 20.44 -10.67
N GLY A 154 -4.97 20.18 -9.90
CA GLY A 154 -3.66 20.85 -10.06
C GLY A 154 -3.54 22.21 -9.38
N THR A 155 -4.64 22.79 -8.90
CA THR A 155 -4.67 24.09 -8.21
C THR A 155 -4.53 23.88 -6.71
N LEU A 156 -3.58 24.61 -6.08
CA LEU A 156 -3.38 24.56 -4.64
C LEU A 156 -4.61 25.14 -3.91
N VAL A 157 -5.10 24.44 -2.90
CA VAL A 157 -6.05 25.00 -1.93
C VAL A 157 -5.27 25.96 -1.04
N THR A 158 -5.53 27.27 -1.16
CA THR A 158 -4.83 28.31 -0.39
C THR A 158 -5.54 28.67 0.91
N ALA A 159 -6.74 28.15 1.13
CA ALA A 159 -7.47 28.37 2.38
C ALA A 159 -6.83 27.58 3.53
N SER A 160 -6.60 28.24 4.66
CA SER A 160 -6.22 27.60 5.92
C SER A 160 -7.35 26.69 6.45
N ALA A 161 -7.04 25.78 7.35
CA ALA A 161 -8.06 24.95 8.02
C ALA A 161 -9.11 25.81 8.74
N ALA A 162 -8.70 26.92 9.34
CA ALA A 162 -9.63 27.86 9.98
C ALA A 162 -10.58 28.51 8.98
N GLU A 163 -10.10 28.91 7.81
CA GLU A 163 -10.91 29.49 6.75
C GLU A 163 -11.88 28.46 6.13
N LEU A 164 -11.41 27.23 5.87
CA LEU A 164 -12.28 26.15 5.40
C LEU A 164 -13.41 25.86 6.40
N ASN A 165 -13.08 25.78 7.69
CA ASN A 165 -14.08 25.54 8.75
C ASN A 165 -15.04 26.71 8.92
N ASN A 166 -14.58 27.96 8.80
CA ASN A 166 -15.43 29.15 8.88
C ASN A 166 -16.36 29.29 7.68
N THR A 167 -15.91 28.98 6.46
CA THR A 167 -16.74 29.08 5.26
C THR A 167 -17.96 28.17 5.34
N VAL A 168 -17.85 27.02 6.00
CA VAL A 168 -19.01 26.13 6.24
C VAL A 168 -20.01 26.76 7.22
N ASN A 169 -19.53 27.49 8.24
CA ASN A 169 -20.40 28.14 9.23
C ASN A 169 -21.02 29.44 8.70
N GLU A 170 -20.30 30.22 7.88
CA GLU A 170 -20.78 31.47 7.31
C GLU A 170 -21.76 31.27 6.15
N LEU A 171 -21.68 30.18 5.38
CA LEU A 171 -22.67 29.82 4.38
C LEU A 171 -24.07 29.54 4.97
N THR A 172 -24.12 29.17 6.26
CA THR A 172 -25.39 28.91 6.97
C THR A 172 -25.98 30.17 7.61
N LEU A 173 -25.18 31.17 7.95
CA LEU A 173 -25.58 32.38 8.64
C LEU A 173 -25.42 33.68 7.82
N GLY A 174 -24.36 33.82 7.04
CA GLY A 174 -24.05 35.09 6.36
C GLY A 174 -24.89 35.39 5.13
N LYS A 175 -25.40 34.39 4.44
CA LYS A 175 -26.34 34.60 3.31
C LYS A 175 -27.76 35.03 3.73
N ILE A 176 -28.13 34.77 4.96
CA ILE A 176 -29.45 35.17 5.50
C ILE A 176 -29.43 36.61 6.00
N THR A 177 -28.29 37.12 6.50
CA THR A 177 -28.19 38.48 7.03
C THR A 177 -27.95 39.54 5.95
N GLY A 178 -27.36 39.19 4.79
CA GLY A 178 -27.17 40.13 3.68
C GLY A 178 -28.43 40.49 2.91
N PHE A 179 -29.52 39.71 2.99
CA PHE A 179 -30.80 40.00 2.33
C PHE A 179 -31.77 40.83 3.19
N ALA A 180 -31.51 40.98 4.47
CA ALA A 180 -32.41 41.69 5.37
C ALA A 180 -32.22 43.24 5.34
N PHE A 181 -31.21 43.76 4.67
CA PHE A 181 -30.90 45.21 4.67
C PHE A 181 -31.33 45.96 3.40
N VAL A 182 -32.00 45.36 2.46
CA VAL A 182 -32.37 46.01 1.19
C VAL A 182 -33.86 46.50 1.17
N PHE A 183 -34.64 46.25 2.19
CA PHE A 183 -36.05 46.65 2.22
C PHE A 183 -36.44 47.55 3.41
N ALA A 184 -35.54 48.41 3.87
CA ALA A 184 -35.89 49.46 4.84
C ALA A 184 -35.48 50.84 4.26
N CYS A 185 -36.24 51.33 3.28
CA CYS A 185 -36.41 52.72 2.86
C CYS A 185 -37.80 52.90 2.31
#